data_d5beaf631f55b11621ccfc21a7d42fba
#
_entry.id   d5beaf631f55b11621ccfc21a7d42fba
#
_cell.length_a   1.000
_cell.length_b   1.000
_cell.length_c   1.000
_cell.angle_alpha   90.00
_cell.angle_beta   90.00
_cell.angle_gamma   90.00
#
_symmetry.space_group_name_H-M   'P 1'
#
loop_
_entity.id
_entity.type
_entity.pdbx_description
1 polymer ?
#
loop_
_entity_poly.entity_id
_entity_poly.type
_entity_poly.pdbx_seq_one_letter_code
_entity_poly.pdbx_strand_id
1 'polypeptide(L)'
;MAEFEQRFRIRAPTSFLSSSDRKMIHDAALEILETVGVRVHSANARKALKGAGALVTEGSVDVKFPKHVVKSLVAKAPKTFTLGGRTKEFDLPLDGTHSYYTTDGCGIAVWDAKTKSRRKPVLEDIRKTALIGDYLPYVSIYEPMVVANDMPERSHVIHGMKVAMENTQKHLLSESTTNSDEARAQIQMGAEVLGGIEEFRKRHYISAMLCTMSPLMLDGIATDAAMVWAENHCPIHITSMPQAGISGPVTLSGSVSMLHAETLSVICIMQAHAPGSPMIYGSVPTSMDPKTGSYMGGSPESTLLCAGAVEMARHIGIPNSTGGFGSGAKAPGIQASLENAVSAMTCAAVGGEVVNGLGVPDGSTLLTYEQFLIDHEIAGMVLKVFKGYPVTKDALATDLVKKVGIGGSYLAQMHTIKNMREIFMPMLWDSDPFDMWVKKGAKDPMARALEKVDEILKTHKPVPLDKSVSEKLGTIVKQFK
;
A
#
# COMPACT_ATOMS: atom_id res chain seq x y z
N MET A 1 5.80 5.83 26.94
CA MET A 1 5.39 5.56 25.55
C MET A 1 4.79 4.17 25.54
N ALA A 2 3.54 3.99 25.11
CA ALA A 2 2.98 2.66 24.96
C ALA A 2 3.75 1.97 23.84
N GLU A 3 4.18 0.73 24.07
CA GLU A 3 4.78 -0.10 23.04
C GLU A 3 3.82 -0.14 21.84
N PHE A 4 4.32 0.33 20.72
CA PHE A 4 3.58 0.41 19.47
C PHE A 4 3.51 -0.98 18.84
N GLU A 5 2.40 -1.69 19.04
CA GLU A 5 2.15 -2.95 18.33
C GLU A 5 1.71 -2.61 16.90
N GLN A 6 2.66 -2.44 15.98
CA GLN A 6 2.41 -2.17 14.56
C GLN A 6 1.80 -3.39 13.82
N ARG A 7 1.64 -4.54 14.48
CA ARG A 7 1.25 -5.80 13.89
C ARG A 7 -0.14 -6.22 14.38
N PHE A 8 -1.15 -5.99 13.54
CA PHE A 8 -2.51 -6.41 13.87
C PHE A 8 -2.92 -7.63 13.04
N ARG A 9 -3.21 -8.73 13.73
CA ARG A 9 -3.75 -9.93 13.10
C ARG A 9 -5.21 -9.74 12.75
N ILE A 10 -5.58 -10.12 11.52
CA ILE A 10 -6.98 -10.19 11.09
C ILE A 10 -7.57 -11.53 11.55
N ARG A 11 -8.67 -11.47 12.30
CA ARG A 11 -9.41 -12.65 12.72
C ARG A 11 -10.56 -12.93 11.75
N ALA A 12 -10.63 -14.16 11.26
CA ALA A 12 -11.70 -14.69 10.43
C ALA A 12 -12.04 -13.80 9.21
N PRO A 13 -11.17 -13.73 8.18
CA PRO A 13 -11.45 -12.95 6.99
C PRO A 13 -12.75 -13.45 6.31
N THR A 14 -13.56 -12.52 5.86
CA THR A 14 -14.74 -12.76 5.01
C THR A 14 -14.28 -13.13 3.60
N SER A 15 -15.18 -13.67 2.77
CA SER A 15 -14.95 -13.93 1.35
C SER A 15 -16.20 -13.58 0.57
N PHE A 16 -16.04 -12.86 -0.55
CA PHE A 16 -17.10 -12.57 -1.52
C PHE A 16 -17.16 -13.62 -2.63
N LEU A 17 -16.02 -14.30 -2.88
CA LEU A 17 -15.90 -15.33 -3.91
C LEU A 17 -15.84 -16.72 -3.28
N SER A 18 -16.67 -17.63 -3.74
CA SER A 18 -16.56 -19.04 -3.37
C SER A 18 -15.28 -19.65 -3.94
N SER A 19 -14.89 -20.85 -3.46
CA SER A 19 -13.75 -21.57 -4.03
C SER A 19 -13.94 -21.91 -5.52
N SER A 20 -15.19 -22.16 -5.97
CA SER A 20 -15.50 -22.35 -7.37
C SER A 20 -15.36 -21.08 -8.20
N ASP A 21 -15.79 -19.93 -7.66
CA ASP A 21 -15.66 -18.64 -8.34
C ASP A 21 -14.20 -18.29 -8.56
N ARG A 22 -13.37 -18.39 -7.51
CA ARG A 22 -11.92 -18.17 -7.61
C ARG A 22 -11.25 -19.07 -8.63
N LYS A 23 -11.68 -20.35 -8.69
CA LYS A 23 -11.19 -21.29 -9.70
C LYS A 23 -11.60 -20.86 -11.10
N MET A 24 -12.84 -20.46 -11.34
CA MET A 24 -13.31 -19.99 -12.65
C MET A 24 -12.57 -18.74 -13.10
N ILE A 25 -12.35 -17.76 -12.23
CA ILE A 25 -11.58 -16.55 -12.51
C ILE A 25 -10.12 -16.91 -12.87
N HIS A 26 -9.50 -17.81 -12.11
CA HIS A 26 -8.13 -18.27 -12.37
C HIS A 26 -8.03 -18.99 -13.72
N ASP A 27 -8.95 -19.90 -14.03
CA ASP A 27 -8.99 -20.63 -15.31
C ASP A 27 -9.17 -19.67 -16.48
N ALA A 28 -10.04 -18.64 -16.34
CA ALA A 28 -10.24 -17.60 -17.36
C ALA A 28 -8.97 -16.76 -17.57
N ALA A 29 -8.27 -16.38 -16.49
CA ALA A 29 -7.00 -15.66 -16.61
C ALA A 29 -5.91 -16.49 -17.31
N LEU A 30 -5.84 -17.79 -17.04
CA LEU A 30 -4.94 -18.70 -17.74
C LEU A 30 -5.31 -18.85 -19.22
N GLU A 31 -6.59 -18.86 -19.55
CA GLU A 31 -7.06 -18.88 -20.94
C GLU A 31 -6.69 -17.58 -21.68
N ILE A 32 -6.89 -16.41 -21.03
CA ILE A 32 -6.46 -15.12 -21.58
C ILE A 32 -4.95 -15.13 -21.88
N LEU A 33 -4.13 -15.59 -20.94
CA LEU A 33 -2.68 -15.65 -21.12
C LEU A 33 -2.23 -16.60 -22.23
N GLU A 34 -2.93 -17.73 -22.40
CA GLU A 34 -2.59 -18.74 -23.39
C GLU A 34 -3.07 -18.36 -24.79
N THR A 35 -4.25 -17.76 -24.92
CA THR A 35 -4.88 -17.49 -26.22
C THR A 35 -4.64 -16.07 -26.73
N VAL A 36 -4.77 -15.05 -25.86
CA VAL A 36 -4.53 -13.65 -26.18
C VAL A 36 -3.06 -13.29 -25.93
N GLY A 37 -2.58 -13.53 -24.71
CA GLY A 37 -1.24 -13.16 -24.26
C GLY A 37 -1.17 -11.74 -23.70
N VAL A 38 0.06 -11.25 -23.53
CA VAL A 38 0.38 -9.90 -23.02
C VAL A 38 1.41 -9.24 -23.93
N ARG A 39 1.24 -7.96 -24.21
CA ARG A 39 2.22 -7.14 -24.91
C ARG A 39 3.35 -6.75 -23.97
N VAL A 40 4.55 -7.25 -24.22
CA VAL A 40 5.74 -7.07 -23.39
C VAL A 40 6.79 -6.27 -24.17
N HIS A 41 6.90 -4.97 -23.91
CA HIS A 41 7.81 -4.09 -24.64
C HIS A 41 9.29 -4.34 -24.29
N SER A 42 9.63 -4.84 -23.08
CA SER A 42 11.01 -5.19 -22.69
C SER A 42 11.55 -6.38 -23.51
N ALA A 43 12.63 -6.17 -24.23
CA ALA A 43 13.34 -7.25 -24.94
C ALA A 43 13.99 -8.25 -23.95
N ASN A 44 14.48 -7.76 -22.79
CA ASN A 44 15.06 -8.59 -21.76
C ASN A 44 14.02 -9.52 -21.13
N ALA A 45 12.83 -9.00 -20.84
CA ALA A 45 11.73 -9.79 -20.32
C ALA A 45 11.27 -10.87 -21.34
N ARG A 46 11.12 -10.51 -22.63
CA ARG A 46 10.81 -11.51 -23.67
C ARG A 46 11.86 -12.59 -23.80
N LYS A 47 13.16 -12.24 -23.68
CA LYS A 47 14.27 -13.22 -23.68
C LYS A 47 14.17 -14.18 -22.50
N ALA A 48 13.92 -13.67 -21.28
CA ALA A 48 13.75 -14.49 -20.09
C ALA A 48 12.55 -15.43 -20.20
N LEU A 49 11.40 -14.90 -20.67
CA LEU A 49 10.18 -15.66 -20.91
C LEU A 49 10.35 -16.77 -21.95
N LYS A 50 11.06 -16.48 -23.06
CA LYS A 50 11.37 -17.50 -24.10
C LYS A 50 12.20 -18.64 -23.52
N GLY A 51 13.20 -18.31 -22.70
CA GLY A 51 14.00 -19.30 -21.97
C GLY A 51 13.22 -20.16 -20.99
N ALA A 52 12.11 -19.64 -20.46
CA ALA A 52 11.22 -20.33 -19.54
C ALA A 52 10.08 -21.10 -20.23
N GLY A 53 10.00 -21.08 -21.57
CA GLY A 53 9.00 -21.82 -22.35
C GLY A 53 7.74 -21.05 -22.73
N ALA A 54 7.71 -19.72 -22.54
CA ALA A 54 6.63 -18.89 -23.10
C ALA A 54 6.76 -18.75 -24.63
N LEU A 55 5.65 -18.53 -25.31
CA LEU A 55 5.62 -18.43 -26.76
C LEU A 55 5.90 -17.00 -27.20
N VAL A 56 7.14 -16.75 -27.60
CA VAL A 56 7.63 -15.46 -28.10
C VAL A 56 7.88 -15.59 -29.60
N THR A 57 7.06 -14.96 -30.41
CA THR A 57 7.25 -14.93 -31.86
C THR A 57 8.31 -13.89 -32.23
N GLU A 58 9.22 -14.24 -33.12
CA GLU A 58 10.24 -13.32 -33.62
C GLU A 58 9.60 -12.10 -34.31
N GLY A 59 10.11 -10.92 -33.99
CA GLY A 59 9.56 -9.64 -34.48
C GLY A 59 8.28 -9.18 -33.79
N SER A 60 7.70 -9.99 -32.88
CA SER A 60 6.51 -9.60 -32.09
C SER A 60 6.90 -9.18 -30.68
N VAL A 61 6.13 -8.24 -30.14
CA VAL A 61 6.18 -7.87 -28.71
C VAL A 61 5.10 -8.59 -27.88
N ASP A 62 4.17 -9.30 -28.54
CA ASP A 62 3.11 -10.04 -27.90
C ASP A 62 3.63 -11.44 -27.48
N VAL A 63 3.40 -11.80 -26.23
CA VAL A 63 3.88 -13.06 -25.63
C VAL A 63 2.67 -13.85 -25.13
N LYS A 64 2.61 -15.12 -25.48
CA LYS A 64 1.61 -16.06 -24.94
C LYS A 64 2.24 -16.97 -23.91
N PHE A 65 1.46 -17.28 -22.88
CA PHE A 65 1.93 -18.03 -21.71
C PHE A 65 1.16 -19.34 -21.60
N PRO A 66 1.74 -20.49 -22.01
CA PRO A 66 1.10 -21.78 -21.79
C PRO A 66 0.81 -22.02 -20.30
N LYS A 67 -0.33 -22.61 -19.98
CA LYS A 67 -0.78 -22.81 -18.57
C LYS A 67 0.25 -23.49 -17.69
N HIS A 68 0.97 -24.49 -18.22
CA HIS A 68 2.01 -25.19 -17.46
C HIS A 68 3.22 -24.29 -17.15
N VAL A 69 3.56 -23.34 -18.04
CA VAL A 69 4.64 -22.36 -17.82
C VAL A 69 4.25 -21.40 -16.71
N VAL A 70 3.01 -20.85 -16.76
CA VAL A 70 2.49 -19.99 -15.69
C VAL A 70 2.56 -20.69 -14.34
N LYS A 71 2.02 -21.92 -14.25
CA LYS A 71 2.02 -22.73 -13.03
C LYS A 71 3.43 -22.95 -12.49
N SER A 72 4.36 -23.32 -13.35
CA SER A 72 5.76 -23.58 -13.00
C SER A 72 6.47 -22.32 -12.46
N LEU A 73 6.24 -21.16 -13.07
CA LEU A 73 6.89 -19.90 -12.68
C LEU A 73 6.27 -19.32 -11.40
N VAL A 74 4.95 -19.28 -11.29
CA VAL A 74 4.26 -18.80 -10.07
C VAL A 74 4.63 -19.63 -8.83
N ALA A 75 4.90 -20.92 -9.00
CA ALA A 75 5.31 -21.78 -7.91
C ALA A 75 6.71 -21.42 -7.32
N LYS A 76 7.55 -20.69 -8.06
CA LYS A 76 8.88 -20.25 -7.59
C LYS A 76 8.82 -19.03 -6.68
N ALA A 77 7.77 -18.23 -6.75
CA ALA A 77 7.62 -17.05 -5.93
C ALA A 77 7.43 -17.40 -4.45
N PRO A 78 8.16 -16.74 -3.52
CA PRO A 78 7.99 -16.94 -2.08
C PRO A 78 6.55 -16.67 -1.65
N LYS A 79 6.03 -17.55 -0.76
CA LYS A 79 4.66 -17.44 -0.24
C LYS A 79 4.56 -16.55 0.99
N THR A 80 5.67 -16.33 1.66
CA THR A 80 5.80 -15.46 2.83
C THR A 80 7.19 -14.84 2.83
N PHE A 81 7.31 -13.61 3.28
CA PHE A 81 8.58 -12.92 3.52
C PHE A 81 8.34 -11.70 4.40
N THR A 82 9.39 -11.01 4.78
CA THR A 82 9.30 -9.82 5.64
C THR A 82 9.76 -8.59 4.86
N LEU A 83 8.96 -7.52 4.87
CA LEU A 83 9.40 -6.19 4.47
C LEU A 83 10.17 -5.58 5.64
N GLY A 84 11.46 -5.28 5.47
CA GLY A 84 12.29 -4.74 6.53
C GLY A 84 12.16 -3.23 6.64
N GLY A 85 12.12 -2.72 7.88
CA GLY A 85 12.38 -1.32 8.15
C GLY A 85 13.87 -1.03 8.27
N ARG A 86 14.24 0.24 8.55
CA ARG A 86 15.62 0.62 8.85
C ARG A 86 16.17 -0.15 10.09
N THR A 87 15.30 -0.45 11.05
CA THR A 87 15.57 -1.32 12.19
C THR A 87 14.55 -2.45 12.25
N LYS A 88 14.87 -3.52 13.01
CA LYS A 88 13.98 -4.70 13.15
C LYS A 88 12.63 -4.39 13.79
N GLU A 89 12.52 -3.31 14.52
CA GLU A 89 11.27 -2.85 15.11
C GLU A 89 10.19 -2.55 14.06
N PHE A 90 10.62 -2.10 12.89
CA PHE A 90 9.76 -1.76 11.76
C PHE A 90 9.63 -2.87 10.72
N ASP A 91 10.03 -4.10 11.05
CA ASP A 91 9.88 -5.25 10.15
C ASP A 91 8.42 -5.71 10.09
N LEU A 92 7.93 -5.95 8.88
CA LEU A 92 6.54 -6.25 8.56
C LEU A 92 6.44 -7.63 7.89
N PRO A 93 6.15 -8.72 8.63
CA PRO A 93 5.95 -10.03 8.03
C PRO A 93 4.68 -10.05 7.16
N LEU A 94 4.83 -10.45 5.90
CA LEU A 94 3.75 -10.78 4.99
C LEU A 94 3.50 -12.28 5.04
N ASP A 95 2.55 -12.70 5.85
CA ASP A 95 2.27 -14.09 6.21
C ASP A 95 0.79 -14.47 6.08
N GLY A 96 -0.01 -13.58 5.48
CA GLY A 96 -1.44 -13.74 5.30
C GLY A 96 -2.29 -13.52 6.56
N THR A 97 -1.67 -13.11 7.68
CA THR A 97 -2.36 -12.92 8.98
C THR A 97 -2.30 -11.49 9.52
N HIS A 98 -1.56 -10.61 8.87
CA HIS A 98 -1.39 -9.21 9.26
C HIS A 98 -1.93 -8.27 8.19
N SER A 99 -2.27 -7.05 8.58
CA SER A 99 -2.65 -5.97 7.67
C SER A 99 -1.85 -4.72 8.00
N TYR A 100 -1.29 -4.09 6.98
CA TYR A 100 -0.45 -2.90 7.04
C TYR A 100 -0.99 -1.83 6.13
N TYR A 101 -0.71 -0.57 6.44
CA TYR A 101 -1.18 0.55 5.64
C TYR A 101 0.00 1.34 5.08
N THR A 102 -0.12 1.73 3.81
CA THR A 102 0.88 2.55 3.12
C THR A 102 0.30 3.86 2.62
N THR A 103 1.15 4.86 2.53
CA THR A 103 0.86 6.08 1.77
C THR A 103 0.68 5.77 0.28
N ASP A 104 0.45 6.80 -0.53
CA ASP A 104 0.35 6.70 -1.99
C ASP A 104 1.37 7.65 -2.63
N GLY A 105 1.97 7.30 -3.76
CA GLY A 105 3.09 8.02 -4.37
C GLY A 105 2.76 8.85 -5.61
N CYS A 106 1.51 8.90 -6.05
CA CYS A 106 1.17 9.49 -7.35
C CYS A 106 0.72 10.96 -7.32
N GLY A 107 0.82 11.66 -6.17
CA GLY A 107 0.31 13.02 -6.01
C GLY A 107 0.97 14.04 -6.93
N ILE A 108 0.19 14.63 -7.85
CA ILE A 108 0.64 15.69 -8.77
C ILE A 108 0.19 17.09 -8.33
N ALA A 109 -0.60 17.14 -7.27
CA ALA A 109 -1.07 18.37 -6.65
C ALA A 109 -1.10 18.24 -5.13
N VAL A 110 -1.06 19.36 -4.42
CA VAL A 110 -1.24 19.46 -2.98
C VAL A 110 -2.41 20.39 -2.68
N TRP A 111 -3.29 19.97 -1.80
CA TRP A 111 -4.38 20.79 -1.29
C TRP A 111 -3.85 21.85 -0.33
N ASP A 112 -4.15 23.11 -0.60
CA ASP A 112 -3.91 24.21 0.33
C ASP A 112 -5.18 24.49 1.12
N ALA A 113 -5.17 24.13 2.40
CA ALA A 113 -6.33 24.28 3.29
C ALA A 113 -6.75 25.73 3.52
N LYS A 114 -5.82 26.70 3.39
CA LYS A 114 -6.12 28.13 3.60
C LYS A 114 -6.84 28.73 2.40
N THR A 115 -6.35 28.47 1.21
CA THR A 115 -6.90 29.01 -0.03
C THR A 115 -7.99 28.11 -0.63
N LYS A 116 -8.15 26.88 -0.12
CA LYS A 116 -9.04 25.84 -0.65
C LYS A 116 -8.81 25.59 -2.15
N SER A 117 -7.56 25.52 -2.53
CA SER A 117 -7.14 25.34 -3.92
C SER A 117 -5.98 24.37 -4.03
N ARG A 118 -5.62 24.01 -5.27
CA ARG A 118 -4.50 23.11 -5.56
C ARG A 118 -3.26 23.92 -5.86
N ARG A 119 -2.11 23.47 -5.35
CA ARG A 119 -0.79 23.96 -5.73
C ARG A 119 0.10 22.82 -6.22
N LYS A 120 1.18 23.16 -6.90
CA LYS A 120 2.22 22.20 -7.30
C LYS A 120 2.95 21.67 -6.06
N PRO A 121 3.25 20.36 -6.01
CA PRO A 121 4.06 19.76 -4.96
C PRO A 121 5.53 20.13 -5.10
N VAL A 122 6.22 20.15 -3.97
CA VAL A 122 7.66 20.40 -3.86
C VAL A 122 8.33 19.35 -2.98
N LEU A 123 9.65 19.23 -3.05
CA LEU A 123 10.43 18.25 -2.25
C LEU A 123 10.17 18.38 -0.74
N GLU A 124 9.89 19.58 -0.27
CA GLU A 124 9.52 19.84 1.14
C GLU A 124 8.20 19.14 1.54
N ASP A 125 7.28 18.90 0.61
CA ASP A 125 6.06 18.13 0.89
C ASP A 125 6.40 16.67 1.16
N ILE A 126 7.36 16.09 0.44
CA ILE A 126 7.87 14.73 0.72
C ILE A 126 8.50 14.68 2.11
N ARG A 127 9.34 15.68 2.47
CA ARG A 127 9.93 15.72 3.82
C ARG A 127 8.87 15.78 4.92
N LYS A 128 7.87 16.64 4.76
CA LYS A 128 6.78 16.79 5.74
C LYS A 128 5.97 15.51 5.85
N THR A 129 5.58 14.90 4.75
CA THR A 129 4.76 13.67 4.78
C THR A 129 5.56 12.47 5.29
N ALA A 130 6.85 12.37 5.01
CA ALA A 130 7.73 11.35 5.59
C ALA A 130 7.81 11.48 7.13
N LEU A 131 7.96 12.70 7.62
CA LEU A 131 8.01 12.99 9.05
C LEU A 131 6.67 12.71 9.76
N ILE A 132 5.56 13.07 9.12
CA ILE A 132 4.22 12.75 9.61
C ILE A 132 4.01 11.23 9.59
N GLY A 133 4.35 10.57 8.48
CA GLY A 133 4.25 9.11 8.34
C GLY A 133 5.12 8.36 9.36
N ASP A 134 6.30 8.87 9.72
CA ASP A 134 7.14 8.30 10.78
C ASP A 134 6.48 8.39 12.15
N TYR A 135 5.84 9.52 12.46
CA TYR A 135 5.10 9.74 13.71
C TYR A 135 3.84 8.87 13.80
N LEU A 136 3.11 8.69 12.70
CA LEU A 136 1.80 8.04 12.67
C LEU A 136 1.92 6.52 12.76
N PRO A 137 1.39 5.90 13.81
CA PRO A 137 1.60 4.47 14.09
C PRO A 137 1.03 3.51 13.06
N TYR A 138 -0.13 3.84 12.49
CA TYR A 138 -0.79 2.96 11.52
C TYR A 138 -0.31 3.17 10.08
N VAL A 139 0.62 4.09 9.85
CA VAL A 139 1.42 4.14 8.61
C VAL A 139 2.57 3.15 8.78
N SER A 140 2.52 2.02 8.13
CA SER A 140 3.52 0.96 8.26
C SER A 140 4.60 1.03 7.19
N ILE A 141 4.20 1.45 5.99
CA ILE A 141 5.05 1.60 4.81
C ILE A 141 4.93 3.05 4.35
N TYR A 142 6.04 3.67 3.99
CA TYR A 142 6.05 5.01 3.44
C TYR A 142 6.48 5.00 1.97
N GLU A 143 5.65 5.53 1.12
CA GLU A 143 5.93 5.88 -0.26
C GLU A 143 5.98 7.41 -0.36
N PRO A 144 6.98 8.04 -1.06
CA PRO A 144 6.99 9.47 -1.30
C PRO A 144 5.67 9.92 -1.96
N MET A 145 4.89 10.76 -1.24
CA MET A 145 3.47 10.95 -1.55
C MET A 145 3.20 11.85 -2.77
N VAL A 146 4.23 12.50 -3.30
CA VAL A 146 4.07 13.47 -4.41
C VAL A 146 5.27 13.49 -5.33
N VAL A 147 5.02 13.86 -6.58
CA VAL A 147 6.07 14.15 -7.58
C VAL A 147 6.56 15.58 -7.39
N ALA A 148 7.77 15.76 -6.84
CA ALA A 148 8.35 17.06 -6.53
C ALA A 148 8.68 17.87 -7.81
N ASN A 149 7.94 18.97 -8.06
CA ASN A 149 8.08 19.80 -9.27
C ASN A 149 9.25 20.79 -9.23
N ASP A 150 9.89 20.95 -8.08
CA ASP A 150 11.10 21.77 -7.88
C ASP A 150 12.40 20.98 -8.06
N MET A 151 12.30 19.68 -8.39
CA MET A 151 13.42 18.81 -8.71
C MET A 151 13.47 18.51 -10.22
N PRO A 152 14.68 18.23 -10.78
CA PRO A 152 14.79 17.84 -12.18
C PRO A 152 14.01 16.55 -12.45
N GLU A 153 13.30 16.48 -13.58
CA GLU A 153 12.45 15.34 -13.97
C GLU A 153 13.16 13.99 -13.91
N ARG A 154 14.45 13.94 -14.31
CA ARG A 154 15.27 12.73 -14.33
C ARG A 154 15.81 12.30 -12.96
N SER A 155 15.57 13.04 -11.89
CA SER A 155 16.13 12.73 -10.57
C SER A 155 15.17 12.96 -9.42
N HIS A 156 13.91 13.37 -9.68
CA HIS A 156 12.93 13.65 -8.61
C HIS A 156 12.70 12.44 -7.73
N VAL A 157 12.60 11.23 -8.30
CA VAL A 157 12.43 9.96 -7.56
C VAL A 157 13.58 9.73 -6.57
N ILE A 158 14.82 9.92 -7.01
CA ILE A 158 16.03 9.72 -6.19
C ILE A 158 16.13 10.77 -5.09
N HIS A 159 15.78 12.03 -5.39
CA HIS A 159 15.68 13.09 -4.38
C HIS A 159 14.61 12.78 -3.34
N GLY A 160 13.42 12.36 -3.78
CA GLY A 160 12.31 11.97 -2.90
C GLY A 160 12.69 10.80 -1.99
N MET A 161 13.32 9.76 -2.55
CA MET A 161 13.76 8.59 -1.78
C MET A 161 14.84 8.96 -0.75
N LYS A 162 15.82 9.82 -1.11
CA LYS A 162 16.79 10.33 -0.13
C LYS A 162 16.10 11.01 1.04
N VAL A 163 15.17 11.92 0.75
CA VAL A 163 14.41 12.63 1.79
C VAL A 163 13.60 11.66 2.64
N ALA A 164 12.99 10.64 2.05
CA ALA A 164 12.29 9.59 2.78
C ALA A 164 13.22 8.84 3.74
N MET A 165 14.37 8.36 3.26
CA MET A 165 15.37 7.66 4.08
C MET A 165 15.86 8.48 5.27
N GLU A 166 15.98 9.81 5.11
CA GLU A 166 16.42 10.73 6.17
C GLU A 166 15.34 11.04 7.19
N ASN A 167 14.04 10.87 6.86
CA ASN A 167 12.91 11.33 7.67
C ASN A 167 11.99 10.22 8.18
N THR A 168 12.24 8.94 7.85
CA THR A 168 11.53 7.81 8.46
C THR A 168 12.42 6.58 8.65
N GLN A 169 12.04 5.74 9.61
CA GLN A 169 12.67 4.44 9.86
C GLN A 169 11.88 3.28 9.28
N LYS A 170 10.70 3.53 8.75
CA LYS A 170 9.77 2.53 8.24
C LYS A 170 10.24 1.93 6.93
N HIS A 171 9.60 0.84 6.52
CA HIS A 171 9.79 0.27 5.18
C HIS A 171 9.46 1.32 4.12
N LEU A 172 10.26 1.35 3.06
CA LEU A 172 10.08 2.30 1.95
C LEU A 172 9.54 1.57 0.72
N LEU A 173 8.52 2.16 0.10
CA LEU A 173 8.05 1.75 -1.22
C LEU A 173 8.56 2.79 -2.23
N SER A 174 9.32 2.33 -3.23
CA SER A 174 9.71 3.17 -4.36
C SER A 174 8.50 3.34 -5.27
N GLU A 175 8.19 4.58 -5.57
CA GLU A 175 7.23 4.89 -6.63
C GLU A 175 7.66 4.28 -7.96
N SER A 176 6.79 4.27 -8.96
CA SER A 176 7.04 3.64 -10.25
C SER A 176 8.37 4.14 -10.84
N THR A 177 9.41 3.35 -10.71
CA THR A 177 10.76 3.69 -11.17
C THR A 177 10.76 3.79 -12.68
N THR A 178 11.24 4.89 -13.21
CA THR A 178 11.16 5.17 -14.64
C THR A 178 12.22 4.41 -15.45
N ASN A 179 13.39 4.10 -14.85
CA ASN A 179 14.47 3.39 -15.56
C ASN A 179 15.38 2.57 -14.63
N SER A 180 16.21 1.72 -15.24
CA SER A 180 17.14 0.81 -14.54
C SER A 180 18.22 1.52 -13.73
N ASP A 181 18.66 2.72 -14.14
CA ASP A 181 19.71 3.46 -13.44
C ASP A 181 19.18 4.06 -12.14
N GLU A 182 17.94 4.55 -12.15
CA GLU A 182 17.24 4.99 -10.94
C GLU A 182 17.00 3.83 -9.97
N ALA A 183 16.68 2.64 -10.48
CA ALA A 183 16.57 1.43 -9.66
C ALA A 183 17.91 1.09 -8.98
N ARG A 184 19.02 1.08 -9.74
CA ARG A 184 20.37 0.84 -9.19
C ARG A 184 20.76 1.87 -8.16
N ALA A 185 20.46 3.15 -8.39
CA ALA A 185 20.77 4.21 -7.45
C ALA A 185 20.03 4.04 -6.12
N GLN A 186 18.74 3.73 -6.15
CA GLN A 186 17.96 3.50 -4.94
C GLN A 186 18.42 2.25 -4.17
N ILE A 187 18.80 1.18 -4.88
CA ILE A 187 19.39 -0.03 -4.28
C ILE A 187 20.72 0.33 -3.59
N GLN A 188 21.57 1.12 -4.26
CA GLN A 188 22.84 1.59 -3.67
C GLN A 188 22.57 2.46 -2.43
N MET A 189 21.62 3.37 -2.48
CA MET A 189 21.22 4.20 -1.32
C MET A 189 20.74 3.32 -0.16
N GLY A 190 19.88 2.35 -0.41
CA GLY A 190 19.43 1.39 0.61
C GLY A 190 20.56 0.56 1.20
N ALA A 191 21.52 0.14 0.38
CA ALA A 191 22.70 -0.57 0.83
C ALA A 191 23.60 0.30 1.74
N GLU A 192 23.78 1.60 1.42
CA GLU A 192 24.50 2.53 2.31
C GLU A 192 23.80 2.70 3.67
N VAL A 193 22.47 2.77 3.67
CA VAL A 193 21.67 2.91 4.91
C VAL A 193 21.81 1.66 5.80
N LEU A 194 21.84 0.47 5.21
CA LEU A 194 21.91 -0.80 5.94
C LEU A 194 23.33 -1.36 6.16
N GLY A 195 24.36 -0.66 5.68
CA GLY A 195 25.75 -1.06 5.88
C GLY A 195 26.29 -2.09 4.88
N GLY A 196 25.58 -2.29 3.75
CA GLY A 196 26.07 -3.13 2.64
C GLY A 196 24.96 -3.79 1.83
N ILE A 197 25.32 -4.21 0.60
CA ILE A 197 24.36 -4.78 -0.36
C ILE A 197 23.80 -6.13 0.11
N GLU A 198 24.56 -6.95 0.82
CA GLU A 198 24.09 -8.25 1.30
C GLU A 198 23.04 -8.09 2.42
N GLU A 199 23.24 -7.14 3.33
CA GLU A 199 22.24 -6.85 4.36
C GLU A 199 20.97 -6.23 3.72
N PHE A 200 21.14 -5.38 2.71
CA PHE A 200 20.03 -4.81 1.95
C PHE A 200 19.17 -5.91 1.28
N ARG A 201 19.81 -6.86 0.57
CA ARG A 201 19.13 -7.99 -0.07
C ARG A 201 18.37 -8.87 0.93
N LYS A 202 18.96 -9.08 2.10
CA LYS A 202 18.39 -9.93 3.15
C LYS A 202 17.21 -9.27 3.86
N ARG A 203 17.27 -7.95 4.05
CA ARG A 203 16.25 -7.23 4.83
C ARG A 203 15.06 -6.73 4.04
N HIS A 204 15.15 -6.68 2.72
CA HIS A 204 14.08 -6.11 1.89
C HIS A 204 13.63 -4.72 2.37
N TYR A 205 14.58 -3.81 2.62
CA TYR A 205 14.32 -2.47 3.20
C TYR A 205 13.51 -1.56 2.27
N ILE A 206 13.67 -1.76 0.96
CA ILE A 206 12.90 -1.05 -0.06
C ILE A 206 12.20 -2.10 -0.90
N SER A 207 10.93 -1.87 -1.19
CA SER A 207 10.20 -2.54 -2.27
C SER A 207 9.97 -1.57 -3.43
N ALA A 208 9.74 -2.11 -4.62
CA ALA A 208 9.49 -1.31 -5.82
C ALA A 208 8.12 -1.60 -6.41
N MET A 209 7.49 -0.61 -7.01
CA MET A 209 6.22 -0.76 -7.71
C MET A 209 6.46 -1.02 -9.20
N LEU A 210 5.68 -1.92 -9.79
CA LEU A 210 5.54 -2.09 -11.24
C LEU A 210 4.07 -2.06 -11.62
N CYS A 211 3.67 -0.98 -12.31
CA CYS A 211 2.32 -0.83 -12.83
C CYS A 211 2.20 -1.54 -14.20
N THR A 212 1.10 -2.27 -14.41
CA THR A 212 0.73 -2.75 -15.74
C THR A 212 0.01 -1.65 -16.52
N MET A 213 -0.01 -1.76 -17.83
CA MET A 213 -0.77 -0.89 -18.71
C MET A 213 -1.99 -1.67 -19.23
N SER A 214 -3.12 -1.53 -18.52
CA SER A 214 -4.34 -2.23 -18.92
C SER A 214 -4.94 -1.66 -20.21
N PRO A 215 -5.40 -2.50 -21.16
CA PRO A 215 -5.45 -3.95 -21.07
C PRO A 215 -4.18 -4.67 -21.56
N LEU A 216 -3.66 -5.59 -20.76
CA LEU A 216 -2.70 -6.62 -21.14
C LEU A 216 -1.38 -6.09 -21.77
N MET A 217 -0.82 -5.01 -21.23
CA MET A 217 0.45 -4.44 -21.70
C MET A 217 1.42 -4.17 -20.56
N LEU A 218 2.71 -4.20 -20.88
CA LEU A 218 3.82 -3.86 -19.98
C LEU A 218 4.80 -2.92 -20.68
N ASP A 219 5.07 -1.79 -20.04
CA ASP A 219 6.11 -0.86 -20.49
C ASP A 219 7.50 -1.50 -20.45
N GLY A 220 8.35 -1.18 -21.42
CA GLY A 220 9.66 -1.79 -21.54
C GLY A 220 10.66 -1.29 -20.51
N ILE A 221 10.68 0.02 -20.27
CA ILE A 221 11.64 0.68 -19.38
C ILE A 221 11.33 0.33 -17.92
N ALA A 222 10.07 0.46 -17.52
CA ALA A 222 9.62 0.12 -16.17
C ALA A 222 9.80 -1.39 -15.87
N THR A 223 9.54 -2.26 -16.87
CA THR A 223 9.77 -3.70 -16.72
C THR A 223 11.26 -4.03 -16.53
N ASP A 224 12.16 -3.39 -17.31
CA ASP A 224 13.61 -3.57 -17.15
C ASP A 224 14.09 -3.06 -15.78
N ALA A 225 13.55 -1.95 -15.30
CA ALA A 225 13.83 -1.46 -13.95
C ALA A 225 13.38 -2.47 -12.86
N ALA A 226 12.18 -3.02 -13.00
CA ALA A 226 11.68 -4.06 -12.09
C ALA A 226 12.56 -5.33 -12.09
N MET A 227 13.11 -5.70 -13.25
CA MET A 227 14.06 -6.81 -13.35
C MET A 227 15.35 -6.54 -12.55
N VAL A 228 15.87 -5.30 -12.54
CA VAL A 228 17.01 -4.89 -11.70
C VAL A 228 16.68 -5.02 -10.20
N TRP A 229 15.48 -4.63 -9.79
CA TRP A 229 15.02 -4.82 -8.41
C TRP A 229 14.93 -6.30 -8.05
N ALA A 230 14.35 -7.12 -8.93
CA ALA A 230 14.21 -8.57 -8.72
C ALA A 230 15.56 -9.29 -8.59
N GLU A 231 16.59 -8.92 -9.38
CA GLU A 231 17.98 -9.43 -9.27
C GLU A 231 18.58 -9.16 -7.88
N ASN A 232 18.16 -8.11 -7.22
CA ASN A 232 18.61 -7.75 -5.88
C ASN A 232 17.67 -8.25 -4.78
N HIS A 233 16.76 -9.17 -5.10
CA HIS A 233 15.75 -9.73 -4.18
C HIS A 233 14.88 -8.69 -3.50
N CYS A 234 14.72 -7.51 -4.10
CA CYS A 234 13.78 -6.51 -3.61
C CYS A 234 12.35 -6.92 -3.94
N PRO A 235 11.41 -6.81 -3.00
CA PRO A 235 10.01 -7.14 -3.27
C PRO A 235 9.42 -6.23 -4.36
N ILE A 236 8.67 -6.82 -5.29
CA ILE A 236 8.00 -6.09 -6.34
C ILE A 236 6.50 -6.04 -6.04
N HIS A 237 5.96 -4.84 -5.81
CA HIS A 237 4.52 -4.59 -5.79
C HIS A 237 4.02 -4.50 -7.22
N ILE A 238 3.33 -5.53 -7.68
CA ILE A 238 2.71 -5.53 -9.00
C ILE A 238 1.40 -4.77 -8.87
N THR A 239 1.18 -3.73 -9.68
CA THR A 239 -0.03 -2.91 -9.57
C THR A 239 -0.77 -2.91 -10.90
N SER A 240 -1.78 -3.80 -11.01
CA SER A 240 -2.71 -3.82 -12.12
C SER A 240 -3.90 -2.89 -11.81
N MET A 241 -4.22 -1.98 -12.74
CA MET A 241 -5.17 -0.89 -12.54
C MET A 241 -6.23 -0.80 -13.66
N PRO A 242 -6.94 -1.86 -14.01
CA PRO A 242 -8.00 -1.75 -15.01
C PRO A 242 -9.15 -0.90 -14.48
N GLN A 243 -9.67 -0.04 -15.34
CA GLN A 243 -10.92 0.68 -15.12
C GLN A 243 -12.04 -0.08 -15.81
N ALA A 244 -12.93 -0.68 -15.04
CA ALA A 244 -14.03 -1.47 -15.56
C ALA A 244 -14.93 -0.64 -16.49
N GLY A 245 -15.10 -1.10 -17.71
CA GLY A 245 -15.82 -0.42 -18.79
C GLY A 245 -14.96 0.48 -19.71
N ILE A 246 -13.66 0.70 -19.38
CA ILE A 246 -12.74 1.47 -20.21
C ILE A 246 -11.52 0.63 -20.60
N SER A 247 -10.69 0.26 -19.63
CA SER A 247 -9.48 -0.54 -19.84
C SER A 247 -9.62 -1.98 -19.32
N GLY A 248 -10.82 -2.38 -18.97
CA GLY A 248 -11.22 -3.74 -18.62
C GLY A 248 -12.70 -3.98 -18.89
N PRO A 249 -13.15 -5.24 -18.88
CA PRO A 249 -14.57 -5.56 -18.99
C PRO A 249 -15.40 -4.82 -17.94
N VAL A 250 -16.61 -4.38 -18.28
CA VAL A 250 -17.49 -3.69 -17.31
C VAL A 250 -17.98 -4.62 -16.21
N THR A 251 -18.05 -5.92 -16.48
CA THR A 251 -18.38 -6.93 -15.46
C THR A 251 -17.22 -7.10 -14.49
N LEU A 252 -17.52 -7.07 -13.18
CA LEU A 252 -16.47 -7.13 -12.16
C LEU A 252 -15.64 -8.40 -12.23
N SER A 253 -16.28 -9.56 -12.43
CA SER A 253 -15.57 -10.84 -12.62
C SER A 253 -14.66 -10.85 -13.87
N GLY A 254 -15.09 -10.23 -14.97
CA GLY A 254 -14.27 -10.06 -16.16
C GLY A 254 -13.06 -9.18 -15.92
N SER A 255 -13.24 -8.04 -15.24
CA SER A 255 -12.14 -7.17 -14.83
C SER A 255 -11.17 -7.87 -13.87
N VAL A 256 -11.67 -8.62 -12.87
CA VAL A 256 -10.81 -9.41 -11.96
C VAL A 256 -10.05 -10.51 -12.73
N SER A 257 -10.67 -11.16 -13.71
CA SER A 257 -9.98 -12.17 -14.55
C SER A 257 -8.83 -11.55 -15.35
N MET A 258 -9.06 -10.37 -15.94
CA MET A 258 -8.05 -9.67 -16.73
C MET A 258 -6.89 -9.14 -15.86
N LEU A 259 -7.19 -8.47 -14.72
CA LEU A 259 -6.13 -8.01 -13.81
C LEU A 259 -5.31 -9.19 -13.26
N HIS A 260 -5.96 -10.33 -13.03
CA HIS A 260 -5.27 -11.55 -12.59
C HIS A 260 -4.31 -12.07 -13.68
N ALA A 261 -4.72 -12.04 -14.96
CA ALA A 261 -3.84 -12.39 -16.07
C ALA A 261 -2.64 -11.42 -16.16
N GLU A 262 -2.87 -10.11 -16.05
CA GLU A 262 -1.78 -9.11 -16.05
C GLU A 262 -0.79 -9.38 -14.92
N THR A 263 -1.28 -9.57 -13.70
CA THR A 263 -0.43 -9.83 -12.52
C THR A 263 0.35 -11.13 -12.66
N LEU A 264 -0.29 -12.22 -13.12
CA LEU A 264 0.38 -13.49 -13.38
C LEU A 264 1.50 -13.34 -14.43
N SER A 265 1.31 -12.52 -15.47
CA SER A 265 2.32 -12.28 -16.49
C SER A 265 3.58 -11.63 -15.91
N VAL A 266 3.43 -10.65 -15.02
CA VAL A 266 4.55 -10.00 -14.33
C VAL A 266 5.26 -10.97 -13.40
N ILE A 267 4.53 -11.77 -12.61
CA ILE A 267 5.13 -12.82 -11.78
C ILE A 267 5.96 -13.77 -12.66
N CYS A 268 5.44 -14.18 -13.81
CA CYS A 268 6.16 -15.04 -14.74
C CYS A 268 7.45 -14.39 -15.26
N ILE A 269 7.44 -13.11 -15.61
CA ILE A 269 8.65 -12.38 -16.05
C ILE A 269 9.70 -12.38 -14.96
N MET A 270 9.33 -11.98 -13.75
CA MET A 270 10.28 -11.86 -12.64
C MET A 270 10.83 -13.21 -12.22
N GLN A 271 9.99 -14.26 -12.15
CA GLN A 271 10.43 -15.61 -11.80
C GLN A 271 11.19 -16.32 -12.93
N ALA A 272 11.01 -15.93 -14.18
CA ALA A 272 11.84 -16.39 -15.29
C ALA A 272 13.23 -15.73 -15.28
N HIS A 273 13.32 -14.48 -14.83
CA HIS A 273 14.56 -13.70 -14.77
C HIS A 273 15.35 -13.93 -13.48
N ALA A 274 14.70 -13.78 -12.34
CA ALA A 274 15.28 -13.92 -11.01
C ALA A 274 14.43 -14.87 -10.15
N PRO A 275 14.60 -16.20 -10.29
CA PRO A 275 13.80 -17.16 -9.55
C PRO A 275 13.90 -16.98 -8.04
N GLY A 276 12.77 -16.99 -7.33
CA GLY A 276 12.71 -16.80 -5.89
C GLY A 276 12.66 -15.33 -5.45
N SER A 277 12.66 -14.35 -6.39
CA SER A 277 12.46 -12.95 -6.03
C SER A 277 11.07 -12.74 -5.40
N PRO A 278 10.97 -11.94 -4.31
CA PRO A 278 9.70 -11.72 -3.62
C PRO A 278 8.71 -10.91 -4.47
N MET A 279 7.48 -11.38 -4.55
CA MET A 279 6.40 -10.73 -5.29
C MET A 279 5.25 -10.38 -4.37
N ILE A 280 4.66 -9.22 -4.53
CA ILE A 280 3.42 -8.80 -3.89
C ILE A 280 2.38 -8.63 -5.00
N TYR A 281 1.34 -9.42 -4.94
CA TYR A 281 0.21 -9.34 -5.85
C TYR A 281 -0.60 -8.09 -5.51
N GLY A 282 -0.40 -7.01 -6.24
CA GLY A 282 -1.08 -5.74 -6.01
C GLY A 282 -2.08 -5.39 -7.08
N SER A 283 -3.07 -4.58 -6.71
CA SER A 283 -4.03 -4.02 -7.64
C SER A 283 -4.77 -2.84 -7.03
N VAL A 284 -5.09 -1.87 -7.86
CA VAL A 284 -5.96 -0.73 -7.52
C VAL A 284 -6.99 -0.50 -8.64
N PRO A 285 -7.80 -1.53 -8.97
CA PRO A 285 -8.79 -1.43 -10.03
C PRO A 285 -9.92 -0.49 -9.62
N THR A 286 -10.59 0.07 -10.61
CA THR A 286 -11.72 0.98 -10.38
C THR A 286 -12.84 0.71 -11.38
N SER A 287 -13.97 1.39 -11.19
CA SER A 287 -15.06 1.47 -12.15
C SER A 287 -15.09 2.85 -12.82
N MET A 288 -15.85 2.97 -13.89
CA MET A 288 -16.15 4.25 -14.51
C MET A 288 -17.52 4.76 -14.07
N ASP A 289 -17.68 6.08 -14.03
CA ASP A 289 -18.99 6.71 -14.02
C ASP A 289 -19.68 6.48 -15.39
N PRO A 290 -20.81 5.79 -15.45
CA PRO A 290 -21.46 5.47 -16.72
C PRO A 290 -21.95 6.70 -17.49
N LYS A 291 -22.03 7.87 -16.88
CA LYS A 291 -22.45 9.13 -17.53
C LYS A 291 -21.29 9.89 -18.13
N THR A 292 -20.13 9.86 -17.50
CA THR A 292 -18.99 10.72 -17.84
C THR A 292 -17.75 9.96 -18.26
N GLY A 293 -17.65 8.66 -17.99
CA GLY A 293 -16.45 7.85 -18.14
C GLY A 293 -15.37 8.14 -17.08
N SER A 294 -15.66 9.02 -16.12
CA SER A 294 -14.67 9.43 -15.11
C SER A 294 -14.33 8.32 -14.12
N TYR A 295 -13.17 8.43 -13.53
CA TYR A 295 -12.70 7.56 -12.46
C TYR A 295 -13.61 7.62 -11.22
N MET A 296 -14.05 6.45 -10.75
CA MET A 296 -14.89 6.30 -9.56
C MET A 296 -14.15 5.55 -8.45
N GLY A 297 -13.09 6.16 -7.90
CA GLY A 297 -12.40 5.62 -6.73
C GLY A 297 -13.30 5.57 -5.51
N GLY A 298 -13.12 4.55 -4.66
CA GLY A 298 -13.92 4.37 -3.46
C GLY A 298 -15.38 3.96 -3.68
N SER A 299 -15.82 3.76 -4.94
CA SER A 299 -17.16 3.24 -5.22
C SER A 299 -17.32 1.80 -4.71
N PRO A 300 -18.56 1.32 -4.50
CA PRO A 300 -18.80 -0.08 -4.13
C PRO A 300 -18.19 -1.08 -5.12
N GLU A 301 -18.26 -0.79 -6.42
CA GLU A 301 -17.68 -1.62 -7.48
C GLU A 301 -16.15 -1.66 -7.40
N SER A 302 -15.51 -0.51 -7.21
CA SER A 302 -14.05 -0.44 -7.03
C SER A 302 -13.61 -1.20 -5.78
N THR A 303 -14.37 -1.08 -4.70
CA THR A 303 -14.14 -1.81 -3.45
C THR A 303 -14.25 -3.32 -3.66
N LEU A 304 -15.26 -3.80 -4.39
CA LEU A 304 -15.42 -5.23 -4.73
C LEU A 304 -14.32 -5.74 -5.67
N LEU A 305 -13.87 -4.92 -6.62
CA LEU A 305 -12.73 -5.25 -7.49
C LEU A 305 -11.43 -5.42 -6.68
N CYS A 306 -11.16 -4.51 -5.73
CA CYS A 306 -10.03 -4.62 -4.82
C CYS A 306 -10.12 -5.88 -3.93
N ALA A 307 -11.30 -6.17 -3.38
CA ALA A 307 -11.53 -7.38 -2.59
C ALA A 307 -11.31 -8.65 -3.44
N GLY A 308 -11.85 -8.69 -4.67
CA GLY A 308 -11.65 -9.80 -5.59
C GLY A 308 -10.19 -10.04 -5.93
N ALA A 309 -9.39 -8.99 -6.10
CA ALA A 309 -7.95 -9.09 -6.34
C ALA A 309 -7.21 -9.71 -5.13
N VAL A 310 -7.53 -9.28 -3.90
CA VAL A 310 -6.99 -9.90 -2.67
C VAL A 310 -7.32 -11.39 -2.62
N GLU A 311 -8.57 -11.75 -2.93
CA GLU A 311 -8.99 -13.16 -2.91
C GLU A 311 -8.26 -13.99 -3.99
N MET A 312 -7.96 -13.41 -5.15
CA MET A 312 -7.16 -14.08 -6.18
C MET A 312 -5.68 -14.24 -5.78
N ALA A 313 -5.10 -13.24 -5.12
CA ALA A 313 -3.75 -13.35 -4.55
C ALA A 313 -3.67 -14.50 -3.53
N ARG A 314 -4.64 -14.55 -2.61
CA ARG A 314 -4.76 -15.62 -1.61
C ARG A 314 -5.00 -16.99 -2.25
N HIS A 315 -5.76 -17.06 -3.35
CA HIS A 315 -5.99 -18.30 -4.10
C HIS A 315 -4.69 -18.92 -4.61
N ILE A 316 -3.75 -18.11 -5.09
CA ILE A 316 -2.43 -18.58 -5.56
C ILE A 316 -1.35 -18.54 -4.47
N GLY A 317 -1.70 -18.09 -3.26
CA GLY A 317 -0.81 -18.03 -2.09
C GLY A 317 0.36 -17.05 -2.25
N ILE A 318 0.14 -15.89 -2.86
CA ILE A 318 1.14 -14.81 -2.96
C ILE A 318 0.72 -13.68 -1.99
N PRO A 319 1.65 -13.07 -1.22
CA PRO A 319 1.36 -11.87 -0.45
C PRO A 319 0.71 -10.79 -1.28
N ASN A 320 -0.21 -10.02 -0.70
CA ASN A 320 -1.05 -9.11 -1.48
C ASN A 320 -0.95 -7.65 -1.05
N SER A 321 -1.29 -6.79 -2.01
CA SER A 321 -1.46 -5.35 -1.82
C SER A 321 -2.70 -4.89 -2.57
N THR A 322 -3.47 -3.96 -2.01
CA THR A 322 -4.72 -3.51 -2.62
C THR A 322 -5.04 -2.06 -2.26
N GLY A 323 -5.79 -1.38 -3.11
CA GLY A 323 -6.33 -0.06 -2.80
C GLY A 323 -7.41 -0.15 -1.73
N GLY A 324 -7.34 0.70 -0.72
CA GLY A 324 -8.37 0.80 0.32
C GLY A 324 -8.63 2.25 0.72
N PHE A 325 -7.81 3.18 0.21
CA PHE A 325 -7.94 4.62 0.43
C PHE A 325 -7.96 5.41 -0.88
N GLY A 326 -8.39 4.80 -1.98
CA GLY A 326 -8.41 5.39 -3.32
C GLY A 326 -9.66 6.21 -3.62
N SER A 327 -10.02 7.19 -2.77
CA SER A 327 -11.21 8.02 -2.96
C SER A 327 -11.21 8.84 -4.25
N GLY A 328 -12.40 9.00 -4.86
CA GLY A 328 -12.64 9.90 -5.98
C GLY A 328 -12.92 11.37 -5.58
N ALA A 329 -12.88 11.70 -4.29
CA ALA A 329 -13.18 13.04 -3.77
C ALA A 329 -12.18 14.08 -4.25
N LYS A 330 -12.68 15.27 -4.64
CA LYS A 330 -11.86 16.36 -5.20
C LYS A 330 -11.28 17.31 -4.14
N ALA A 331 -11.60 17.06 -2.88
CA ALA A 331 -11.14 17.79 -1.71
C ALA A 331 -11.21 16.86 -0.48
N PRO A 332 -10.47 17.12 0.60
CA PRO A 332 -10.60 16.37 1.84
C PRO A 332 -11.99 16.57 2.46
N GLY A 333 -12.50 15.58 3.19
CA GLY A 333 -13.77 15.71 3.90
C GLY A 333 -14.65 14.45 3.89
N ILE A 334 -15.96 14.66 3.98
CA ILE A 334 -16.94 13.60 4.22
C ILE A 334 -16.88 12.51 3.14
N GLN A 335 -16.83 12.90 1.86
CA GLN A 335 -16.80 11.94 0.76
C GLN A 335 -15.54 11.06 0.85
N ALA A 336 -14.36 11.68 0.95
CA ALA A 336 -13.10 10.94 1.06
C ALA A 336 -13.11 9.98 2.25
N SER A 337 -13.55 10.47 3.42
CA SER A 337 -13.57 9.67 4.64
C SER A 337 -14.54 8.49 4.56
N LEU A 338 -15.74 8.68 3.99
CA LEU A 338 -16.74 7.62 3.84
C LEU A 338 -16.28 6.54 2.87
N GLU A 339 -15.81 6.95 1.67
CA GLU A 339 -15.29 6.05 0.64
C GLU A 339 -14.11 5.23 1.18
N ASN A 340 -13.16 5.88 1.84
CA ASN A 340 -11.99 5.24 2.42
C ASN A 340 -12.35 4.29 3.59
N ALA A 341 -13.28 4.67 4.46
CA ALA A 341 -13.70 3.82 5.57
C ALA A 341 -14.35 2.51 5.09
N VAL A 342 -15.25 2.59 4.10
CA VAL A 342 -15.91 1.41 3.52
C VAL A 342 -14.90 0.52 2.79
N SER A 343 -14.03 1.12 1.98
CA SER A 343 -13.07 0.38 1.18
C SER A 343 -11.99 -0.28 2.05
N ALA A 344 -11.39 0.45 3.00
CA ALA A 344 -10.40 -0.09 3.91
C ALA A 344 -10.94 -1.23 4.78
N MET A 345 -12.18 -1.06 5.32
CA MET A 345 -12.85 -2.10 6.09
C MET A 345 -13.05 -3.38 5.26
N THR A 346 -13.49 -3.24 4.01
CA THR A 346 -13.74 -4.36 3.11
C THR A 346 -12.44 -5.07 2.73
N CYS A 347 -11.40 -4.32 2.37
CA CYS A 347 -10.09 -4.88 2.03
C CYS A 347 -9.47 -5.65 3.21
N ALA A 348 -9.57 -5.11 4.43
CA ALA A 348 -9.12 -5.80 5.64
C ALA A 348 -9.94 -7.08 5.89
N ALA A 349 -11.27 -7.04 5.69
CA ALA A 349 -12.16 -8.19 5.90
C ALA A 349 -11.83 -9.38 5.00
N VAL A 350 -11.36 -9.16 3.78
CA VAL A 350 -10.97 -10.24 2.86
C VAL A 350 -9.50 -10.66 3.01
N GLY A 351 -8.75 -10.03 3.91
CA GLY A 351 -7.37 -10.37 4.21
C GLY A 351 -6.33 -9.60 3.39
N GLY A 352 -6.59 -8.32 3.11
CA GLY A 352 -5.60 -7.42 2.54
C GLY A 352 -4.40 -7.24 3.46
N GLU A 353 -3.19 -7.60 2.99
CA GLU A 353 -1.96 -7.52 3.78
C GLU A 353 -1.34 -6.13 3.71
N VAL A 354 -1.32 -5.50 2.54
CA VAL A 354 -0.90 -4.11 2.37
C VAL A 354 -2.06 -3.34 1.75
N VAL A 355 -2.55 -2.34 2.46
CA VAL A 355 -3.69 -1.51 2.01
C VAL A 355 -3.17 -0.10 1.70
N ASN A 356 -3.32 0.31 0.44
CA ASN A 356 -2.68 1.51 -0.11
C ASN A 356 -3.61 2.72 -0.11
N GLY A 357 -3.01 3.91 -0.18
CA GLY A 357 -3.70 5.13 -0.61
C GLY A 357 -3.91 6.20 0.45
N LEU A 358 -3.29 6.09 1.66
CA LEU A 358 -3.48 7.09 2.72
C LEU A 358 -3.12 8.50 2.24
N GLY A 359 -4.04 9.45 2.42
CA GLY A 359 -3.80 10.88 2.28
C GLY A 359 -3.85 11.46 0.86
N VAL A 360 -4.15 10.63 -0.17
CA VAL A 360 -4.12 11.08 -1.57
C VAL A 360 -5.45 10.78 -2.30
N PRO A 361 -6.54 11.54 -2.04
CA PRO A 361 -7.78 11.43 -2.80
C PRO A 361 -7.64 11.87 -4.26
N ASP A 362 -8.78 11.98 -4.97
CA ASP A 362 -8.86 12.33 -6.40
C ASP A 362 -8.14 11.32 -7.31
N GLY A 363 -8.34 10.04 -7.03
CA GLY A 363 -7.68 8.99 -7.80
C GLY A 363 -6.17 9.03 -7.67
N SER A 364 -5.68 9.19 -6.44
CA SER A 364 -4.25 9.22 -6.10
C SER A 364 -3.49 10.44 -6.67
N THR A 365 -4.17 11.55 -6.97
CA THR A 365 -3.53 12.73 -7.59
C THR A 365 -3.38 13.94 -6.68
N LEU A 366 -4.11 13.98 -5.55
CA LEU A 366 -4.18 15.16 -4.68
C LEU A 366 -3.72 14.83 -3.26
N LEU A 367 -2.51 15.21 -2.88
CA LEU A 367 -2.07 15.14 -1.48
C LEU A 367 -2.87 16.12 -0.62
N THR A 368 -3.40 15.62 0.51
CA THR A 368 -4.01 16.47 1.53
C THR A 368 -3.50 16.07 2.91
N TYR A 369 -2.92 17.00 3.65
CA TYR A 369 -2.35 16.72 4.97
C TYR A 369 -3.42 16.32 5.99
N GLU A 370 -4.56 17.01 5.96
CA GLU A 370 -5.67 16.71 6.86
C GLU A 370 -6.31 15.34 6.59
N GLN A 371 -6.49 14.97 5.32
CA GLN A 371 -7.03 13.65 4.98
C GLN A 371 -6.05 12.54 5.35
N PHE A 372 -4.74 12.79 5.25
CA PHE A 372 -3.73 11.82 5.67
C PHE A 372 -3.87 11.42 7.14
N LEU A 373 -4.14 12.40 8.04
CA LEU A 373 -4.39 12.09 9.44
C LEU A 373 -5.74 11.42 9.67
N ILE A 374 -6.76 11.81 8.92
CA ILE A 374 -8.10 11.18 8.98
C ILE A 374 -8.02 9.73 8.51
N ASP A 375 -7.32 9.48 7.41
CA ASP A 375 -7.16 8.12 6.88
C ASP A 375 -6.37 7.23 7.86
N HIS A 376 -5.34 7.78 8.52
CA HIS A 376 -4.66 7.11 9.61
C HIS A 376 -5.62 6.76 10.76
N GLU A 377 -6.54 7.64 11.14
CA GLU A 377 -7.54 7.37 12.16
C GLU A 377 -8.49 6.24 11.73
N ILE A 378 -8.96 6.27 10.46
CA ILE A 378 -9.77 5.20 9.87
C ILE A 378 -9.01 3.87 9.91
N ALA A 379 -7.73 3.87 9.53
CA ALA A 379 -6.87 2.68 9.59
C ALA A 379 -6.82 2.09 11.00
N GLY A 380 -6.63 2.93 12.01
CA GLY A 380 -6.64 2.52 13.42
C GLY A 380 -7.96 1.91 13.87
N MET A 381 -9.10 2.50 13.45
CA MET A 381 -10.43 1.95 13.72
C MET A 381 -10.63 0.58 13.07
N VAL A 382 -10.24 0.41 11.80
CA VAL A 382 -10.32 -0.84 11.06
C VAL A 382 -9.49 -1.93 11.77
N LEU A 383 -8.24 -1.63 12.10
CA LEU A 383 -7.35 -2.57 12.79
C LEU A 383 -7.92 -2.96 14.16
N LYS A 384 -8.49 -2.02 14.91
CA LYS A 384 -9.11 -2.31 16.21
C LYS A 384 -10.30 -3.26 16.09
N VAL A 385 -11.15 -3.06 15.06
CA VAL A 385 -12.29 -3.95 14.79
C VAL A 385 -11.81 -5.37 14.48
N PHE A 386 -10.81 -5.53 13.61
CA PHE A 386 -10.29 -6.85 13.23
C PHE A 386 -9.36 -7.50 14.27
N LYS A 387 -8.79 -6.74 15.20
CA LYS A 387 -8.14 -7.29 16.40
C LYS A 387 -9.16 -8.11 17.24
N GLY A 388 -10.43 -7.70 17.23
CA GLY A 388 -11.49 -8.33 18.00
C GLY A 388 -11.25 -8.20 19.51
N TYR A 389 -11.78 -9.14 20.28
CA TYR A 389 -11.64 -9.18 21.74
C TYR A 389 -11.41 -10.61 22.24
N PRO A 390 -10.68 -10.78 23.36
CA PRO A 390 -10.45 -12.11 23.94
C PRO A 390 -11.72 -12.66 24.59
N VAL A 391 -11.93 -13.97 24.47
CA VAL A 391 -12.95 -14.71 25.24
C VAL A 391 -12.23 -15.67 26.17
N THR A 392 -12.03 -15.25 27.41
CA THR A 392 -11.38 -16.01 28.48
C THR A 392 -12.21 -15.91 29.76
N LYS A 393 -11.95 -16.77 30.75
CA LYS A 393 -12.64 -16.68 32.05
C LYS A 393 -12.47 -15.31 32.70
N ASP A 394 -11.28 -14.71 32.62
CA ASP A 394 -10.98 -13.39 33.16
C ASP A 394 -11.74 -12.30 32.38
N ALA A 395 -11.71 -12.35 31.04
CA ALA A 395 -12.43 -11.39 30.20
C ALA A 395 -13.95 -11.47 30.34
N LEU A 396 -14.51 -12.65 30.60
CA LEU A 396 -15.95 -12.83 30.87
C LEU A 396 -16.38 -12.20 32.21
N ALA A 397 -15.46 -11.99 33.14
CA ALA A 397 -15.65 -11.26 34.40
C ALA A 397 -16.90 -11.66 35.21
N THR A 398 -17.34 -12.93 35.13
CA THR A 398 -18.59 -13.41 35.75
C THR A 398 -18.66 -13.18 37.27
N ASP A 399 -17.53 -13.36 37.97
CA ASP A 399 -17.47 -13.14 39.40
C ASP A 399 -17.56 -11.67 39.78
N LEU A 400 -17.02 -10.79 38.95
CA LEU A 400 -17.20 -9.35 39.09
C LEU A 400 -18.68 -8.95 38.88
N VAL A 401 -19.35 -9.54 37.88
CA VAL A 401 -20.77 -9.29 37.64
C VAL A 401 -21.60 -9.68 38.86
N LYS A 402 -21.33 -10.85 39.44
CA LYS A 402 -21.99 -11.30 40.70
C LYS A 402 -21.75 -10.36 41.86
N LYS A 403 -20.48 -9.87 42.01
CA LYS A 403 -20.09 -8.94 43.07
C LYS A 403 -20.76 -7.57 42.96
N VAL A 404 -20.83 -7.02 41.75
CA VAL A 404 -21.42 -5.71 41.47
C VAL A 404 -22.95 -5.74 41.60
N GLY A 405 -23.57 -6.84 41.19
CA GLY A 405 -25.00 -7.06 41.29
C GLY A 405 -25.83 -6.18 40.36
N ILE A 406 -27.16 -6.30 40.49
CA ILE A 406 -28.14 -5.57 39.69
C ILE A 406 -28.11 -4.07 40.05
N GLY A 407 -27.98 -3.20 39.04
CA GLY A 407 -27.98 -1.74 39.21
C GLY A 407 -26.68 -1.16 39.78
N GLY A 408 -25.64 -2.00 40.01
CA GLY A 408 -24.35 -1.52 40.50
C GLY A 408 -23.48 -0.84 39.43
N SER A 409 -22.34 -0.26 39.84
CA SER A 409 -21.41 0.45 38.95
C SER A 409 -20.07 -0.25 38.84
N TYR A 410 -19.54 -0.31 37.61
CA TYR A 410 -18.24 -0.87 37.30
C TYR A 410 -17.11 0.19 37.32
N LEU A 411 -17.44 1.50 37.37
CA LEU A 411 -16.50 2.59 37.18
C LEU A 411 -15.31 2.54 38.16
N ALA A 412 -15.58 2.24 39.42
CA ALA A 412 -14.55 2.16 40.45
C ALA A 412 -13.93 0.76 40.66
N GLN A 413 -14.22 -0.18 39.77
CA GLN A 413 -13.69 -1.55 39.90
C GLN A 413 -12.28 -1.64 39.34
N MET A 414 -11.40 -2.40 40.00
CA MET A 414 -10.03 -2.65 39.53
C MET A 414 -9.99 -3.29 38.13
N HIS A 415 -11.00 -4.07 37.77
CA HIS A 415 -11.15 -4.64 36.44
C HIS A 415 -11.27 -3.55 35.36
N THR A 416 -12.04 -2.48 35.61
CA THR A 416 -12.18 -1.35 34.70
C THR A 416 -10.84 -0.64 34.53
N ILE A 417 -10.16 -0.30 35.63
CA ILE A 417 -8.85 0.37 35.60
C ILE A 417 -7.82 -0.47 34.83
N LYS A 418 -7.82 -1.79 35.01
CA LYS A 418 -6.87 -2.71 34.39
C LYS A 418 -7.09 -2.83 32.86
N ASN A 419 -8.35 -2.80 32.42
CA ASN A 419 -8.74 -3.06 31.04
C ASN A 419 -9.07 -1.79 30.22
N MET A 420 -9.21 -0.62 30.86
CA MET A 420 -9.57 0.62 30.15
C MET A 420 -8.55 1.02 29.05
N ARG A 421 -7.28 0.58 29.16
CA ARG A 421 -6.25 0.84 28.15
C ARG A 421 -6.48 0.09 26.84
N GLU A 422 -7.34 -0.94 26.85
CA GLU A 422 -7.71 -1.67 25.63
C GLU A 422 -8.78 -0.94 24.82
N ILE A 423 -9.37 0.12 25.35
CA ILE A 423 -10.32 0.96 24.63
C ILE A 423 -9.56 1.80 23.61
N PHE A 424 -10.03 1.78 22.35
CA PHE A 424 -9.47 2.62 21.29
C PHE A 424 -9.68 4.10 21.63
N MET A 425 -8.57 4.84 21.76
CA MET A 425 -8.61 6.28 22.00
C MET A 425 -8.30 7.01 20.70
N PRO A 426 -9.29 7.69 20.11
CA PRO A 426 -9.09 8.43 18.89
C PRO A 426 -8.18 9.63 19.09
N MET A 427 -7.40 9.96 18.05
CA MET A 427 -6.55 11.15 18.03
C MET A 427 -7.34 12.39 17.58
N LEU A 428 -8.27 12.20 16.66
CA LEU A 428 -9.02 13.29 16.01
C LEU A 428 -10.49 13.35 16.40
N TRP A 429 -11.14 12.19 16.62
CA TRP A 429 -12.57 12.16 16.95
C TRP A 429 -12.83 12.66 18.37
N ASP A 430 -13.99 13.28 18.53
CA ASP A 430 -14.44 13.80 19.84
C ASP A 430 -15.40 12.83 20.51
N SER A 431 -15.27 12.67 21.81
CA SER A 431 -16.18 11.93 22.68
C SER A 431 -16.59 12.75 23.92
N ASP A 432 -16.25 14.02 23.97
CA ASP A 432 -16.64 14.90 25.04
C ASP A 432 -18.16 15.14 25.09
N PRO A 433 -18.73 15.39 26.27
CA PRO A 433 -20.09 15.96 26.36
C PRO A 433 -20.18 17.28 25.57
N PHE A 434 -21.33 17.55 24.99
CA PHE A 434 -21.56 18.69 24.08
C PHE A 434 -21.03 20.02 24.63
N ASP A 435 -21.34 20.35 25.91
CA ASP A 435 -20.89 21.59 26.54
C ASP A 435 -19.37 21.70 26.65
N MET A 436 -18.69 20.57 26.86
CA MET A 436 -17.21 20.53 26.89
C MET A 436 -16.63 20.70 25.50
N TRP A 437 -17.20 20.07 24.49
CA TRP A 437 -16.82 20.24 23.09
C TRP A 437 -16.96 21.71 22.64
N VAL A 438 -18.09 22.37 22.99
CA VAL A 438 -18.26 23.80 22.74
C VAL A 438 -17.20 24.64 23.44
N LYS A 439 -16.92 24.37 24.72
CA LYS A 439 -15.86 25.07 25.48
C LYS A 439 -14.47 24.91 24.89
N LYS A 440 -14.21 23.79 24.21
CA LYS A 440 -12.95 23.50 23.49
C LYS A 440 -12.91 24.10 22.08
N GLY A 441 -13.90 24.90 21.70
CA GLY A 441 -13.96 25.63 20.43
C GLY A 441 -14.72 24.93 19.33
N ALA A 442 -15.50 23.89 19.62
CA ALA A 442 -16.39 23.16 18.69
C ALA A 442 -15.69 22.76 17.36
N LYS A 443 -14.43 22.36 17.44
CA LYS A 443 -13.61 22.04 16.27
C LYS A 443 -14.05 20.74 15.61
N ASP A 444 -14.18 20.77 14.30
CA ASP A 444 -14.41 19.57 13.51
C ASP A 444 -13.10 18.74 13.33
N PRO A 445 -13.19 17.49 12.88
CA PRO A 445 -12.02 16.64 12.70
C PRO A 445 -10.98 17.18 11.70
N MET A 446 -11.39 17.93 10.67
CA MET A 446 -10.47 18.51 9.68
C MET A 446 -9.59 19.59 10.32
N ALA A 447 -10.21 20.48 11.13
CA ALA A 447 -9.48 21.51 11.86
C ALA A 447 -8.49 20.90 12.87
N ARG A 448 -8.91 19.85 13.58
CA ARG A 448 -8.03 19.10 14.50
C ARG A 448 -6.87 18.42 13.77
N ALA A 449 -7.14 17.85 12.60
CA ALA A 449 -6.11 17.23 11.77
C ALA A 449 -5.02 18.23 11.38
N LEU A 450 -5.39 19.43 10.93
CA LEU A 450 -4.42 20.48 10.58
C LEU A 450 -3.61 20.95 11.79
N GLU A 451 -4.24 21.13 12.96
CA GLU A 451 -3.52 21.47 14.19
C GLU A 451 -2.53 20.36 14.59
N LYS A 452 -2.94 19.10 14.41
CA LYS A 452 -2.08 17.95 14.72
C LYS A 452 -0.93 17.83 13.72
N VAL A 453 -1.14 18.14 12.44
CA VAL A 453 -0.07 18.25 11.44
C VAL A 453 0.98 19.27 11.90
N ASP A 454 0.54 20.46 12.28
CA ASP A 454 1.43 21.53 12.76
C ASP A 454 2.19 21.13 14.03
N GLU A 455 1.53 20.44 14.95
CA GLU A 455 2.15 19.90 16.16
C GLU A 455 3.25 18.88 15.82
N ILE A 456 2.92 17.88 14.97
CA ILE A 456 3.87 16.84 14.55
C ILE A 456 5.10 17.46 13.91
N LEU A 457 4.90 18.36 12.95
CA LEU A 457 6.00 19.02 12.22
C LEU A 457 6.91 19.85 13.13
N LYS A 458 6.39 20.37 14.25
CA LYS A 458 7.17 21.14 15.24
C LYS A 458 7.90 20.26 16.25
N THR A 459 7.31 19.14 16.64
CA THR A 459 7.76 18.38 17.83
C THR A 459 8.41 17.05 17.48
N HIS A 460 7.98 16.37 16.40
CA HIS A 460 8.53 15.06 16.05
C HIS A 460 9.89 15.19 15.34
N LYS A 461 10.82 14.35 15.76
CA LYS A 461 12.15 14.21 15.15
C LYS A 461 12.45 12.73 14.97
N PRO A 462 12.56 12.25 13.74
CA PRO A 462 12.93 10.86 13.50
C PRO A 462 14.37 10.61 13.96
N VAL A 463 14.71 9.35 14.21
CA VAL A 463 16.09 8.98 14.48
C VAL A 463 16.95 9.31 13.25
N PRO A 464 17.95 10.18 13.37
CA PRO A 464 18.72 10.62 12.21
C PRO A 464 19.55 9.46 11.61
N LEU A 465 19.89 9.57 10.35
CA LEU A 465 20.95 8.77 9.76
C LEU A 465 22.32 9.27 10.24
N ASP A 466 23.30 8.36 10.25
CA ASP A 466 24.69 8.77 10.45
C ASP A 466 25.11 9.79 9.39
N LYS A 467 25.87 10.81 9.81
CA LYS A 467 26.28 11.90 8.92
C LYS A 467 27.01 11.40 7.68
N SER A 468 27.89 10.42 7.85
CA SER A 468 28.61 9.79 6.73
C SER A 468 27.70 9.10 5.72
N VAL A 469 26.60 8.48 6.19
CA VAL A 469 25.60 7.85 5.33
C VAL A 469 24.85 8.92 4.56
N SER A 470 24.35 9.98 5.24
CA SER A 470 23.64 11.08 4.56
C SER A 470 24.52 11.78 3.50
N GLU A 471 25.81 11.97 3.75
CA GLU A 471 26.78 12.49 2.78
C GLU A 471 26.93 11.59 1.55
N LYS A 472 27.00 10.26 1.74
CA LYS A 472 27.03 9.29 0.64
C LYS A 472 25.73 9.30 -0.19
N LEU A 473 24.55 9.35 0.46
CA LEU A 473 23.29 9.52 -0.24
C LEU A 473 23.30 10.80 -1.09
N GLY A 474 23.80 11.89 -0.54
CA GLY A 474 23.97 13.16 -1.27
C GLY A 474 24.90 13.04 -2.49
N THR A 475 25.94 12.19 -2.42
CA THR A 475 26.85 11.92 -3.53
C THR A 475 26.18 11.14 -4.64
N ILE A 476 25.37 10.11 -4.30
CA ILE A 476 24.60 9.33 -5.27
C ILE A 476 23.61 10.24 -6.02
N VAL A 477 22.86 11.07 -5.30
CA VAL A 477 21.90 12.01 -5.91
C VAL A 477 22.58 12.97 -6.90
N LYS A 478 23.80 13.44 -6.60
CA LYS A 478 24.55 14.35 -7.48
C LYS A 478 24.96 13.74 -8.82
N GLN A 479 24.96 12.40 -8.94
CA GLN A 479 25.27 11.71 -10.21
C GLN A 479 24.11 11.80 -11.21
N PHE A 480 22.90 12.10 -10.73
CA PHE A 480 21.68 12.26 -11.54
C PHE A 480 21.36 13.76 -11.72
N LYS A 481 22.17 14.46 -12.50
CA LYS A 481 21.96 15.87 -12.85
C LYS A 481 21.23 16.03 -14.18
#